data_fe40e6a1a7cbc1cf951fbf4ea1663875
#
_entry.id   fe40e6a1a7cbc1cf951fbf4ea1663875
#
_cell.length_a   1.000
_cell.length_b   1.000
_cell.length_c   1.000
_cell.angle_alpha   90.00
_cell.angle_beta   90.00
_cell.angle_gamma   90.00
#
_symmetry.space_group_name_H-M   'P 1'
#
loop_
_entity.id
_entity.type
_entity.pdbx_description
1 polymer ?
#
loop_
_entity_poly.entity_id
_entity_poly.type
_entity_poly.pdbx_seq_one_letter_code
_entity_poly.pdbx_strand_id
1 'polypeptide(L)'
;MEHRIFQRLGRDVGVVGLGAWQLGADWGTVDERDALATLAAAAAAGVTFFDTADVYGDGRSEQIIGRFLRDTGGAAAHGPIMVATKMGRRVEQLPEHYVLENFLAWNDRSRRNLGVDTLDLVQLHCPPSAV
;
A
#
# COMPACT_ATOMS: atom_id res chain seq x y z
N MET A 1 -2.73 2.00 21.19
CA MET A 1 -1.59 2.42 20.35
C MET A 1 -1.50 3.95 20.39
N GLU A 2 -0.29 4.52 20.43
CA GLU A 2 -0.11 5.98 20.26
C GLU A 2 -0.46 6.39 18.84
N HIS A 3 -1.06 7.57 18.69
CA HIS A 3 -1.45 8.13 17.40
C HIS A 3 -0.84 9.50 17.18
N ARG A 4 -0.63 9.87 15.92
CA ARG A 4 -0.15 11.19 15.52
C ARG A 4 -0.90 11.69 14.29
N ILE A 5 -1.11 12.99 14.23
CA ILE A 5 -1.74 13.60 13.06
C ILE A 5 -0.72 13.68 11.91
N PHE A 6 -1.03 13.02 10.81
CA PHE A 6 -0.32 13.22 9.55
C PHE A 6 -0.82 14.53 8.93
N GLN A 7 -0.14 15.62 9.27
CA GLN A 7 -0.62 16.99 9.06
C GLN A 7 -1.04 17.29 7.62
N ARG A 8 -0.31 16.76 6.63
CA ARG A 8 -0.57 17.02 5.22
C ARG A 8 -1.93 16.49 4.74
N LEU A 9 -2.41 15.42 5.34
CA LEU A 9 -3.70 14.81 5.02
C LEU A 9 -4.76 15.07 6.08
N GLY A 10 -4.40 15.68 7.21
CA GLY A 10 -5.31 15.88 8.35
C GLY A 10 -5.80 14.57 8.96
N ARG A 11 -5.05 13.46 8.76
CA ARG A 11 -5.46 12.12 9.22
C ARG A 11 -4.70 11.71 10.45
N ASP A 12 -5.41 11.11 11.39
CA ASP A 12 -4.84 10.49 12.58
C ASP A 12 -4.35 9.08 12.23
N VAL A 13 -3.07 8.81 12.46
CA VAL A 13 -2.44 7.53 12.14
C VAL A 13 -1.72 6.95 13.36
N GLY A 14 -1.80 5.64 13.51
CA GLY A 14 -1.02 4.92 14.51
C GLY A 14 0.48 5.04 14.24
N VAL A 15 1.30 5.17 15.29
CA VAL A 15 2.77 5.26 15.16
C VAL A 15 3.41 3.95 14.73
N VAL A 16 2.66 2.84 14.73
CA VAL A 16 3.08 1.54 14.19
C VAL A 16 2.26 1.27 12.94
N GLY A 17 2.94 1.03 11.82
CA GLY A 17 2.36 0.59 10.56
C GLY A 17 2.63 -0.87 10.26
N LEU A 18 1.88 -1.45 9.34
CA LEU A 18 2.09 -2.79 8.81
C LEU A 18 2.77 -2.72 7.45
N GLY A 19 3.97 -3.30 7.32
CA GLY A 19 4.61 -3.55 6.04
C GLY A 19 4.02 -4.80 5.37
N ALA A 20 3.63 -4.68 4.11
CA ALA A 20 2.90 -5.72 3.38
C ALA A 20 3.72 -6.41 2.27
N TRP A 21 5.04 -6.31 2.31
CA TRP A 21 5.89 -6.96 1.31
C TRP A 21 5.67 -8.48 1.25
N GLN A 22 5.62 -9.14 2.40
CA GLN A 22 5.42 -10.58 2.50
C GLN A 22 4.10 -11.05 1.87
N LEU A 23 3.08 -10.19 1.81
CA LEU A 23 1.81 -10.51 1.15
C LEU A 23 1.97 -10.68 -0.37
N GLY A 24 3.05 -10.16 -0.96
CA GLY A 24 3.44 -10.40 -2.35
C GLY A 24 3.86 -11.84 -2.64
N ALA A 25 4.23 -12.61 -1.60
CA ALA A 25 4.75 -13.97 -1.70
C ALA A 25 6.11 -14.08 -2.41
N ASP A 26 6.89 -13.01 -2.44
CA ASP A 26 8.22 -12.99 -3.09
C ASP A 26 9.26 -13.84 -2.33
N TRP A 27 9.02 -14.15 -1.05
CA TRP A 27 9.92 -14.95 -0.19
C TRP A 27 9.31 -16.28 0.24
N GLY A 28 8.37 -16.79 -0.51
CA GLY A 28 7.71 -18.05 -0.22
C GLY A 28 6.19 -17.94 -0.36
N THR A 29 5.54 -19.09 -0.36
CA THR A 29 4.09 -19.14 -0.52
C THR A 29 3.40 -18.52 0.70
N VAL A 30 2.56 -17.53 0.48
CA VAL A 30 1.66 -16.96 1.47
C VAL A 30 0.23 -17.21 1.01
N ASP A 31 -0.53 -17.97 1.80
CA ASP A 31 -1.95 -18.20 1.54
C ASP A 31 -2.74 -16.88 1.69
N GLU A 32 -3.68 -16.64 0.78
CA GLU A 32 -4.48 -15.40 0.82
C GLU A 32 -5.32 -15.28 2.09
N ARG A 33 -5.84 -16.40 2.60
CA ARG A 33 -6.59 -16.42 3.86
C ARG A 33 -5.70 -15.97 5.03
N ASP A 34 -4.45 -16.44 5.09
CA ASP A 34 -3.52 -16.08 6.15
C ASP A 34 -3.07 -14.62 6.02
N ALA A 35 -2.91 -14.13 4.78
CA ALA A 35 -2.66 -12.72 4.50
C ALA A 35 -3.81 -11.83 4.98
N LEU A 36 -5.06 -12.17 4.66
CA LEU A 36 -6.25 -11.45 5.12
C LEU A 36 -6.40 -11.49 6.64
N ALA A 37 -6.11 -12.65 7.28
CA ALA A 37 -6.12 -12.79 8.72
C ALA A 37 -5.07 -11.90 9.40
N THR A 38 -3.89 -11.75 8.79
CA THR A 38 -2.83 -10.84 9.27
C THR A 38 -3.27 -9.39 9.21
N LEU A 39 -3.88 -8.96 8.10
CA LEU A 39 -4.43 -7.60 7.96
C LEU A 39 -5.53 -7.34 9.00
N ALA A 40 -6.42 -8.32 9.21
CA ALA A 40 -7.50 -8.23 10.20
C ALA A 40 -6.95 -8.11 11.63
N ALA A 41 -5.94 -8.91 11.99
CA ALA A 41 -5.31 -8.85 13.30
C ALA A 41 -4.60 -7.49 13.53
N ALA A 42 -3.92 -6.97 12.53
CA ALA A 42 -3.29 -5.66 12.60
C ALA A 42 -4.33 -4.54 12.80
N ALA A 43 -5.41 -4.55 12.01
CA ALA A 43 -6.49 -3.58 12.13
C ALA A 43 -7.19 -3.65 13.50
N ALA A 44 -7.43 -4.86 14.02
CA ALA A 44 -7.99 -5.08 15.36
C ALA A 44 -7.06 -4.58 16.48
N ALA A 45 -5.74 -4.67 16.29
CA ALA A 45 -4.74 -4.12 17.20
C ALA A 45 -4.59 -2.59 17.09
N GLY A 46 -5.33 -1.94 16.19
CA GLY A 46 -5.35 -0.48 16.02
C GLY A 46 -4.33 0.05 15.00
N VAL A 47 -3.73 -0.81 14.17
CA VAL A 47 -2.89 -0.37 13.06
C VAL A 47 -3.78 0.26 11.99
N THR A 48 -3.54 1.53 11.69
CA THR A 48 -4.29 2.32 10.71
C THR A 48 -3.46 2.70 9.49
N PHE A 49 -2.22 2.23 9.40
CA PHE A 49 -1.29 2.53 8.30
C PHE A 49 -0.73 1.24 7.72
N PHE A 50 -1.01 0.98 6.43
CA PHE A 50 -0.48 -0.15 5.68
C PHE A 50 0.48 0.34 4.60
N ASP A 51 1.68 -0.22 4.55
CA ASP A 51 2.71 0.10 3.56
C ASP A 51 2.85 -1.06 2.56
N THR A 52 2.62 -0.78 1.29
CA THR A 52 2.75 -1.73 0.19
C THR A 52 3.53 -1.14 -0.99
N ALA A 53 3.58 -1.83 -2.12
CA ALA A 53 4.10 -1.36 -3.40
C ALA A 53 3.49 -2.12 -4.57
N ASP A 54 3.45 -1.48 -5.74
CA ASP A 54 2.94 -2.05 -6.99
C ASP A 54 3.73 -3.27 -7.47
N VAL A 55 5.00 -3.37 -7.06
CA VAL A 55 5.91 -4.46 -7.43
C VAL A 55 5.81 -5.68 -6.52
N TYR A 56 5.22 -5.57 -5.31
CA TYR A 56 5.16 -6.68 -4.36
C TYR A 56 4.24 -7.79 -4.87
N GLY A 57 4.85 -8.91 -5.29
CA GLY A 57 4.15 -10.02 -5.95
C GLY A 57 3.43 -9.59 -7.23
N ASP A 58 4.02 -8.65 -7.98
CA ASP A 58 3.44 -8.07 -9.20
C ASP A 58 2.03 -7.48 -9.00
N GLY A 59 1.81 -6.81 -7.87
CA GLY A 59 0.53 -6.21 -7.48
C GLY A 59 -0.34 -7.07 -6.56
N ARG A 60 0.07 -8.31 -6.27
CA ARG A 60 -0.68 -9.21 -5.38
C ARG A 60 -0.91 -8.60 -4.00
N SER A 61 0.12 -7.95 -3.42
CA SER A 61 -0.01 -7.30 -2.11
C SER A 61 -1.09 -6.20 -2.12
N GLU A 62 -1.10 -5.35 -3.14
CA GLU A 62 -2.15 -4.33 -3.32
C GLU A 62 -3.55 -4.95 -3.49
N GLN A 63 -3.67 -6.03 -4.26
CA GLN A 63 -4.95 -6.72 -4.49
C GLN A 63 -5.52 -7.33 -3.20
N ILE A 64 -4.67 -7.94 -2.37
CA ILE A 64 -5.07 -8.49 -1.07
C ILE A 64 -5.53 -7.38 -0.13
N ILE A 65 -4.78 -6.27 -0.05
CA ILE A 65 -5.19 -5.10 0.74
C ILE A 65 -6.50 -4.54 0.19
N GLY A 66 -6.64 -4.38 -1.12
CA GLY A 66 -7.87 -3.92 -1.75
C GLY A 66 -9.08 -4.80 -1.44
N ARG A 67 -8.92 -6.12 -1.44
CA ARG A 67 -9.95 -7.05 -0.98
C ARG A 67 -10.31 -6.82 0.48
N PHE A 68 -9.30 -6.74 1.35
CA PHE A 68 -9.52 -6.47 2.77
C PHE A 68 -10.29 -5.17 3.02
N LEU A 69 -9.92 -4.08 2.33
CA LEU A 69 -10.61 -2.79 2.45
C LEU A 69 -12.08 -2.88 2.03
N ARG A 70 -12.39 -3.57 0.93
CA ARG A 70 -13.78 -3.77 0.49
C ARG A 70 -14.59 -4.58 1.51
N ASP A 71 -14.01 -5.68 2.01
CA ASP A 71 -14.71 -6.60 2.91
C ASP A 71 -14.98 -5.98 4.30
N THR A 72 -14.15 -5.03 4.73
CA THR A 72 -14.23 -4.39 6.06
C THR A 72 -14.71 -2.93 6.02
N GLY A 73 -14.94 -2.36 4.84
CA GLY A 73 -15.23 -0.92 4.69
C GLY A 73 -14.02 -0.03 4.98
N GLY A 74 -12.80 -0.58 4.95
CA GLY A 74 -11.56 0.19 5.14
C GLY A 74 -11.36 0.71 6.57
N ALA A 75 -11.95 0.06 7.56
CA ALA A 75 -11.91 0.49 8.95
C ALA A 75 -10.98 -0.40 9.80
N ALA A 76 -10.23 0.23 10.69
CA ALA A 76 -9.54 -0.39 11.80
C ALA A 76 -10.23 -0.03 13.12
N ALA A 77 -9.81 -0.64 14.25
CA ALA A 77 -10.38 -0.37 15.57
C ALA A 77 -10.31 1.10 15.99
N HIS A 78 -9.39 1.88 15.44
CA HIS A 78 -9.14 3.27 15.82
C HIS A 78 -9.28 4.27 14.65
N GLY A 79 -9.95 3.91 13.58
CA GLY A 79 -10.24 4.82 12.47
C GLY A 79 -10.01 4.20 11.09
N PRO A 80 -10.14 5.00 10.03
CA PRO A 80 -9.96 4.52 8.67
C PRO A 80 -8.50 4.12 8.40
N ILE A 81 -8.34 3.03 7.66
CA ILE A 81 -7.02 2.58 7.21
C ILE A 81 -6.50 3.51 6.12
N MET A 82 -5.26 3.94 6.25
CA MET A 82 -4.50 4.66 5.26
C MET A 82 -3.52 3.70 4.58
N VAL A 83 -3.48 3.70 3.26
CA VAL A 83 -2.58 2.85 2.47
C VAL A 83 -1.54 3.70 1.76
N ALA A 84 -0.26 3.43 2.07
CA ALA A 84 0.87 3.93 1.30
C ALA A 84 1.28 2.87 0.27
N THR A 85 1.34 3.24 -1.00
CA THR A 85 1.92 2.39 -2.04
C THR A 85 3.12 3.06 -2.69
N LYS A 86 3.85 2.32 -3.52
CA LYS A 86 5.06 2.81 -4.18
C LYS A 86 5.02 2.44 -5.65
N MET A 87 5.62 3.28 -6.50
CA MET A 87 5.69 3.09 -7.95
C MET A 87 7.09 3.35 -8.51
N GLY A 88 7.35 2.93 -9.74
CA GLY A 88 8.57 3.24 -10.49
C GLY A 88 9.60 2.10 -10.53
N ARG A 89 9.38 0.98 -9.82
CA ARG A 89 10.32 -0.14 -9.78
C ARG A 89 9.94 -1.33 -10.67
N ARG A 90 8.85 -1.23 -11.43
CA ARG A 90 8.41 -2.28 -12.34
C ARG A 90 9.09 -2.25 -13.70
N VAL A 91 9.74 -1.14 -14.02
CA VAL A 91 10.55 -0.92 -15.21
C VAL A 91 12.01 -0.76 -14.82
N GLU A 92 12.90 -0.80 -15.80
CA GLU A 92 14.29 -0.45 -15.58
C GLU A 92 14.38 0.96 -14.98
N GLN A 93 15.18 1.11 -13.90
CA GLN A 93 15.22 2.36 -13.15
C GLN A 93 16.16 3.37 -13.81
N LEU A 94 15.77 3.85 -14.99
CA LEU A 94 16.45 4.88 -15.77
C LEU A 94 15.66 6.20 -15.71
N PRO A 95 16.31 7.36 -15.65
CA PRO A 95 15.65 8.67 -15.55
C PRO A 95 14.58 8.91 -16.61
N GLU A 96 14.78 8.45 -17.85
CA GLU A 96 13.85 8.58 -18.96
C GLU A 96 12.52 7.86 -18.78
N HIS A 97 12.43 6.91 -17.85
CA HIS A 97 11.18 6.24 -17.52
C HIS A 97 10.31 7.00 -16.49
N TYR A 98 10.87 8.02 -15.83
CA TYR A 98 10.15 8.82 -14.84
C TYR A 98 9.45 10.00 -15.49
N VAL A 99 8.51 9.70 -16.39
CA VAL A 99 7.72 10.66 -17.17
C VAL A 99 6.25 10.60 -16.78
N LEU A 100 5.50 11.68 -17.07
CA LEU A 100 4.09 11.81 -16.67
C LEU A 100 3.23 10.63 -17.12
N GLU A 101 3.41 10.16 -18.35
CA GLU A 101 2.66 9.02 -18.89
C GLU A 101 2.81 7.77 -18.01
N ASN A 102 4.03 7.44 -17.60
CA ASN A 102 4.31 6.30 -16.74
C ASN A 102 3.73 6.53 -15.32
N PHE A 103 3.85 7.73 -14.77
CA PHE A 103 3.24 8.04 -13.47
C PHE A 103 1.72 7.85 -13.49
N LEU A 104 1.05 8.29 -14.54
CA LEU A 104 -0.39 8.09 -14.69
C LEU A 104 -0.73 6.59 -14.78
N ALA A 105 -0.02 5.85 -15.62
CA ALA A 105 -0.24 4.40 -15.79
C ALA A 105 0.01 3.61 -14.50
N TRP A 106 1.06 3.93 -13.75
CA TRP A 106 1.38 3.29 -12.47
C TRP A 106 0.34 3.60 -11.40
N ASN A 107 -0.09 4.87 -11.28
CA ASN A 107 -1.16 5.26 -10.37
C ASN A 107 -2.47 4.54 -10.70
N ASP A 108 -2.87 4.49 -11.97
CA ASP A 108 -4.09 3.81 -12.39
C ASP A 108 -4.06 2.32 -12.11
N ARG A 109 -2.89 1.68 -12.24
CA ARG A 109 -2.71 0.29 -11.87
C ARG A 109 -2.92 0.07 -10.36
N SER A 110 -2.27 0.86 -9.52
CA SER A 110 -2.41 0.76 -8.06
C SER A 110 -3.83 1.04 -7.60
N ARG A 111 -4.52 2.03 -8.19
CA ARG A 111 -5.94 2.28 -7.91
C ARG A 111 -6.81 1.07 -8.24
N ARG A 112 -6.60 0.43 -9.39
CA ARG A 112 -7.32 -0.81 -9.76
C ARG A 112 -7.04 -1.95 -8.80
N ASN A 113 -5.77 -2.18 -8.44
CA ASN A 113 -5.38 -3.25 -7.53
C ASN A 113 -5.99 -3.05 -6.14
N LEU A 114 -5.92 -1.83 -5.60
CA LEU A 114 -6.47 -1.47 -4.29
C LEU A 114 -8.00 -1.32 -4.32
N GLY A 115 -8.60 -1.13 -5.51
CA GLY A 115 -10.04 -0.92 -5.65
C GLY A 115 -10.51 0.43 -5.10
N VAL A 116 -9.69 1.47 -5.25
CA VAL A 116 -9.95 2.82 -4.75
C VAL A 116 -9.89 3.86 -5.87
N ASP A 117 -10.64 4.95 -5.73
CA ASP A 117 -10.59 6.06 -6.67
C ASP A 117 -9.40 6.99 -6.43
N THR A 118 -8.97 7.10 -5.18
CA THR A 118 -7.86 7.96 -4.76
C THR A 118 -6.86 7.17 -3.90
N LEU A 119 -5.58 7.26 -4.23
CA LEU A 119 -4.50 6.71 -3.39
C LEU A 119 -4.20 7.68 -2.24
N ASP A 120 -4.13 7.18 -1.02
CA ASP A 120 -3.85 8.00 0.17
C ASP A 120 -2.43 8.58 0.14
N LEU A 121 -1.44 7.75 -0.19
CA LEU A 121 -0.04 8.14 -0.29
C LEU A 121 0.67 7.31 -1.36
N VAL A 122 1.41 7.98 -2.22
CA VAL A 122 2.26 7.34 -3.23
C VAL A 122 3.70 7.81 -3.07
N GLN A 123 4.62 6.85 -3.12
CA GLN A 123 6.06 7.09 -3.01
C GLN A 123 6.77 6.64 -4.29
N LEU A 124 7.86 7.30 -4.65
CA LEU A 124 8.79 6.76 -5.63
C LEU A 124 9.63 5.65 -4.98
N HIS A 125 9.64 4.48 -5.59
CA HIS A 125 10.26 3.28 -5.05
C HIS A 125 11.73 3.19 -5.49
N CYS A 126 12.63 3.72 -4.67
CA CYS A 126 14.07 3.75 -4.92
C CYS A 126 14.41 4.33 -6.31
N PRO A 127 13.98 5.56 -6.63
CA PRO A 127 14.31 6.16 -7.92
C PRO A 127 15.83 6.33 -8.07
N PRO A 128 16.36 6.41 -9.29
CA PRO A 128 17.75 6.82 -9.51
C PRO A 128 18.01 8.20 -8.91
N SER A 129 19.24 8.47 -8.48
CA SER A 129 19.59 9.75 -7.86
C SER A 129 19.47 10.96 -8.80
N ALA A 130 19.32 10.71 -10.10
CA ALA A 130 19.13 11.75 -11.12
C ALA A 130 17.66 12.12 -11.39
N VAL A 131 16.70 11.51 -10.65
CA VAL A 131 15.27 11.79 -10.76
C VAL A 131 14.80 12.72 -9.66
#